data_41072c70411a04118c595a6d01e8ab7d
#
_entry.id   41072c70411a04118c595a6d01e8ab7d
#
_cell.length_a   1.000
_cell.length_b   1.000
_cell.length_c   1.000
_cell.angle_alpha   90.00
_cell.angle_beta   90.00
_cell.angle_gamma   90.00
#
_symmetry.space_group_name_H-M   'P 1'
#
loop_
_entity.id
_entity.type
_entity.pdbx_description
1 polymer ?
#
loop_
_entity_poly.entity_id
_entity_poly.type
_entity_poly.pdbx_seq_one_letter_code
_entity_poly.pdbx_strand_id
1 'polypeptide(L)'
;MGFEQYKDVWVFIECFEGTPKNVGLELLGQGRKLAEGLGQQLCAVVIGKDVEQGIREAEKHGADKIYVVQGDEYQHYSADGYGYAFLQLCRKYSPNTILVGATINGRDLGSKLAVSLH
;
A
#
# COMPACT_ATOMS: atom_id res chain seq x y z
N MET A 1 -4.47 25.89 2.39
CA MET A 1 -4.23 24.45 2.36
C MET A 1 -2.79 24.17 1.96
N GLY A 2 -2.05 23.52 2.79
CA GLY A 2 -0.64 23.25 2.56
C GLY A 2 -0.36 21.79 2.28
N PHE A 3 0.84 21.51 1.78
CA PHE A 3 1.29 20.14 1.53
C PHE A 3 1.58 19.39 2.83
N GLU A 4 1.67 20.09 3.95
CA GLU A 4 1.94 19.49 5.26
C GLU A 4 0.85 18.54 5.74
N GLN A 5 -0.35 18.59 5.16
CA GLN A 5 -1.39 17.63 5.49
C GLN A 5 -1.23 16.29 4.76
N TYR A 6 -0.37 16.25 3.74
CA TYR A 6 -0.03 15.03 3.03
C TYR A 6 1.24 14.46 3.65
N LYS A 7 1.13 13.34 4.32
CA LYS A 7 2.26 12.75 5.00
C LYS A 7 2.21 11.24 5.01
N ASP A 8 3.38 10.67 5.25
CA ASP A 8 3.67 9.25 5.35
C ASP A 8 3.88 8.60 3.99
N VAL A 9 4.74 7.62 4.01
CA VAL A 9 5.11 6.83 2.83
C VAL A 9 4.36 5.51 2.91
N TRP A 10 3.57 5.22 1.91
CA TRP A 10 2.76 4.00 1.85
C TRP A 10 3.35 3.03 0.84
N VAL A 11 3.35 1.75 1.20
CA VAL A 11 3.79 0.66 0.33
C VAL A 11 2.64 -0.33 0.20
N PHE A 12 2.23 -0.60 -1.03
CA PHE A 12 1.23 -1.62 -1.30
C PHE A 12 1.87 -3.00 -1.21
N ILE A 13 1.33 -3.86 -0.36
CA ILE A 13 1.78 -5.24 -0.19
C ILE A 13 0.86 -6.15 -1.01
N GLU A 14 1.30 -6.47 -2.22
CA GLU A 14 0.55 -7.36 -3.09
C GLU A 14 0.68 -8.79 -2.60
N CYS A 15 -0.46 -9.49 -2.44
CA CYS A 15 -0.49 -10.89 -2.03
C CYS A 15 -1.09 -11.76 -3.11
N PHE A 16 -0.64 -12.99 -3.20
CA PHE A 16 -1.22 -14.02 -4.06
C PHE A 16 -1.65 -15.17 -3.16
N GLU A 17 -2.95 -15.46 -3.15
CA GLU A 17 -3.53 -16.50 -2.28
C GLU A 17 -3.07 -16.37 -0.82
N GLY A 18 -3.10 -15.14 -0.32
CA GLY A 18 -2.73 -14.85 1.08
C GLY A 18 -1.24 -14.71 1.33
N THR A 19 -0.38 -14.98 0.35
CA THR A 19 1.07 -14.89 0.51
C THR A 19 1.59 -13.59 -0.09
N PRO A 20 2.27 -12.74 0.70
CA PRO A 20 2.80 -11.49 0.18
C PRO A 20 3.95 -11.75 -0.80
N LYS A 21 3.96 -10.98 -1.89
CA LYS A 21 5.04 -11.05 -2.88
C LYS A 21 6.27 -10.32 -2.36
N ASN A 22 7.44 -10.85 -2.67
CA ASN A 22 8.72 -10.28 -2.22
C ASN A 22 8.91 -8.83 -2.65
N VAL A 23 8.41 -8.45 -3.83
CA VAL A 23 8.57 -7.09 -4.34
C VAL A 23 8.02 -6.04 -3.36
N GLY A 24 6.86 -6.30 -2.75
CA GLY A 24 6.29 -5.39 -1.77
C GLY A 24 7.14 -5.31 -0.51
N LEU A 25 7.65 -6.45 -0.06
CA LEU A 25 8.49 -6.50 1.13
C LEU A 25 9.82 -5.78 0.90
N GLU A 26 10.40 -5.89 -0.29
CA GLU A 26 11.60 -5.15 -0.66
C GLU A 26 11.34 -3.65 -0.71
N LEU A 27 10.17 -3.25 -1.20
CA LEU A 27 9.79 -1.84 -1.24
C LEU A 27 9.66 -1.23 0.16
N LEU A 28 9.34 -2.02 1.18
CA LEU A 28 9.33 -1.52 2.56
C LEU A 28 10.70 -1.03 2.98
N GLY A 29 11.77 -1.72 2.54
CA GLY A 29 13.14 -1.27 2.81
C GLY A 29 13.44 0.07 2.17
N GLN A 30 13.05 0.26 0.91
CA GLN A 30 13.23 1.54 0.22
C GLN A 30 12.34 2.61 0.81
N GLY A 31 11.10 2.26 1.14
CA GLY A 31 10.16 3.17 1.78
C GLY A 31 10.66 3.67 3.13
N ARG A 32 11.37 2.81 3.89
CA ARG A 32 11.96 3.22 5.17
C ARG A 32 12.96 4.35 4.98
N LYS A 33 13.82 4.24 3.99
CA LYS A 33 14.80 5.28 3.71
C LYS A 33 14.13 6.60 3.34
N LEU A 34 13.10 6.53 2.50
CA LEU A 34 12.35 7.72 2.08
C LEU A 34 11.62 8.34 3.26
N ALA A 35 10.96 7.54 4.07
CA ALA A 35 10.23 8.02 5.25
C ALA A 35 11.16 8.69 6.25
N GLU A 36 12.32 8.10 6.50
CA GLU A 36 13.32 8.70 7.39
C GLU A 36 13.79 10.05 6.88
N GLY A 37 14.06 10.15 5.57
CA GLY A 37 14.46 11.40 4.96
C GLY A 37 13.41 12.49 5.07
N LEU A 38 12.14 12.11 5.09
CA LEU A 38 11.02 13.04 5.24
C LEU A 38 10.61 13.27 6.69
N GLY A 39 11.14 12.51 7.63
CA GLY A 39 10.70 12.54 9.02
C GLY A 39 9.28 12.06 9.19
N GLN A 40 8.86 11.07 8.38
CA GLN A 40 7.49 10.55 8.33
C GLN A 40 7.45 9.06 8.60
N GLN A 41 6.25 8.51 8.76
CA GLN A 41 6.06 7.09 9.02
C GLN A 41 6.06 6.27 7.73
N LEU A 42 6.45 5.01 7.86
CA LEU A 42 6.33 4.01 6.81
C LEU A 42 5.10 3.18 7.08
N CYS A 43 4.17 3.16 6.14
CA CYS A 43 2.91 2.44 6.28
C CYS A 43 2.78 1.38 5.19
N ALA A 44 2.28 0.20 5.55
CA ALA A 44 1.94 -0.83 4.60
C ALA A 44 0.44 -0.82 4.35
N VAL A 45 0.04 -1.13 3.12
CA VAL A 45 -1.37 -1.30 2.76
C VAL A 45 -1.56 -2.74 2.32
N VAL A 46 -2.39 -3.49 3.02
CA VAL A 46 -2.68 -4.90 2.74
C VAL A 46 -4.16 -5.03 2.41
N ILE A 47 -4.47 -5.47 1.19
CA ILE A 47 -5.84 -5.67 0.72
C ILE A 47 -5.97 -7.13 0.31
N GLY A 48 -6.98 -7.82 0.80
CA GLY A 48 -7.18 -9.22 0.44
C GLY A 48 -8.28 -9.89 1.24
N LYS A 49 -8.49 -11.16 0.92
CA LYS A 49 -9.38 -12.01 1.71
C LYS A 49 -8.62 -12.54 2.93
N ASP A 50 -7.42 -13.05 2.71
CA ASP A 50 -6.52 -13.53 3.76
C ASP A 50 -5.37 -12.55 3.91
N VAL A 51 -5.35 -11.81 5.02
CA VAL A 51 -4.41 -10.72 5.21
C VAL A 51 -3.38 -10.98 6.31
N GLU A 52 -3.53 -12.05 7.08
CA GLU A 52 -2.67 -12.32 8.25
C GLU A 52 -1.19 -12.36 7.91
N GLN A 53 -0.81 -13.12 6.89
CA GLN A 53 0.60 -13.25 6.55
C GLN A 53 1.17 -11.94 6.02
N GLY A 54 0.38 -11.20 5.25
CA GLY A 54 0.77 -9.86 4.77
C GLY A 54 1.04 -8.92 5.92
N ILE A 55 0.19 -8.93 6.94
CA ILE A 55 0.35 -8.10 8.14
C ILE A 55 1.64 -8.49 8.88
N ARG A 56 1.84 -9.78 9.13
CA ARG A 56 3.02 -10.24 9.87
C ARG A 56 4.32 -9.88 9.15
N GLU A 57 4.35 -10.09 7.84
CA GLU A 57 5.55 -9.79 7.06
C GLU A 57 5.81 -8.30 6.97
N ALA A 58 4.76 -7.48 6.85
CA ALA A 58 4.91 -6.03 6.87
C ALA A 58 5.48 -5.55 8.20
N GLU A 59 5.04 -6.12 9.32
CA GLU A 59 5.59 -5.79 10.63
C GLU A 59 7.07 -6.16 10.72
N LYS A 60 7.43 -7.37 10.28
CA LYS A 60 8.83 -7.82 10.28
C LYS A 60 9.74 -6.93 9.45
N HIS A 61 9.22 -6.37 8.37
CA HIS A 61 10.00 -5.53 7.48
C HIS A 61 9.94 -4.06 7.86
N GLY A 62 9.43 -3.75 9.03
CA GLY A 62 9.58 -2.43 9.63
C GLY A 62 8.47 -1.42 9.39
N ALA A 63 7.30 -1.86 8.95
CA ALA A 63 6.17 -0.94 8.81
C ALA A 63 5.77 -0.40 10.19
N ASP A 64 5.64 0.92 10.28
CA ASP A 64 5.22 1.59 11.51
C ASP A 64 3.71 1.48 11.71
N LYS A 65 2.98 1.40 10.59
CA LYS A 65 1.52 1.36 10.59
C LYS A 65 1.08 0.47 9.43
N ILE A 66 -0.03 -0.24 9.62
CA ILE A 66 -0.57 -1.12 8.58
C ILE A 66 -2.05 -0.80 8.40
N TYR A 67 -2.42 -0.44 7.18
CA TYR A 67 -3.82 -0.28 6.79
C TYR A 67 -4.29 -1.59 6.17
N VAL A 68 -5.38 -2.14 6.68
CA VAL A 68 -5.89 -3.44 6.24
C VAL A 68 -7.29 -3.28 5.69
N VAL A 69 -7.50 -3.77 4.47
CA VAL A 69 -8.83 -3.86 3.88
C VAL A 69 -9.09 -5.34 3.58
N GLN A 70 -9.97 -5.95 4.35
CA GLN A 70 -10.24 -7.37 4.27
C GLN A 70 -11.68 -7.64 3.82
N GLY A 71 -11.84 -8.58 2.91
CA GLY A 71 -13.16 -9.00 2.44
C GLY A 71 -13.06 -10.09 1.39
N ASP A 72 -14.13 -10.87 1.25
CA ASP A 72 -14.20 -11.95 0.25
C ASP A 72 -14.06 -11.40 -1.18
N GLU A 73 -14.55 -10.19 -1.41
CA GLU A 73 -14.46 -9.52 -2.71
C GLU A 73 -13.04 -9.21 -3.14
N TYR A 74 -12.08 -9.27 -2.21
CA TYR A 74 -10.67 -9.00 -2.49
C TYR A 74 -9.83 -10.26 -2.66
N GLN A 75 -10.47 -11.42 -2.78
CA GLN A 75 -9.74 -12.70 -2.96
C GLN A 75 -8.84 -12.67 -4.20
N HIS A 76 -9.35 -12.09 -5.29
CA HIS A 76 -8.59 -11.91 -6.52
C HIS A 76 -8.43 -10.43 -6.80
N TYR A 77 -7.30 -10.06 -7.36
CA TYR A 77 -7.05 -8.68 -7.72
C TYR A 77 -8.05 -8.20 -8.78
N SER A 78 -8.62 -7.03 -8.58
CA SER A 78 -9.33 -6.29 -9.61
C SER A 78 -8.98 -4.82 -9.48
N ALA A 79 -8.75 -4.16 -10.62
CA ALA A 79 -8.40 -2.75 -10.62
C ALA A 79 -9.48 -1.91 -9.96
N ASP A 80 -10.74 -2.19 -10.25
CA ASP A 80 -11.85 -1.42 -9.71
C ASP A 80 -12.00 -1.62 -8.20
N GLY A 81 -11.99 -2.86 -7.72
CA GLY A 81 -12.16 -3.17 -6.30
C GLY A 81 -10.99 -2.67 -5.46
N TYR A 82 -9.78 -3.03 -5.84
CA TYR A 82 -8.57 -2.61 -5.12
C TYR A 82 -8.35 -1.11 -5.24
N GLY A 83 -8.58 -0.54 -6.43
CA GLY A 83 -8.47 0.88 -6.65
C GLY A 83 -9.43 1.68 -5.79
N TYR A 84 -10.68 1.23 -5.70
CA TYR A 84 -11.69 1.89 -4.86
C TYR A 84 -11.27 1.87 -3.39
N ALA A 85 -10.88 0.70 -2.88
CA ALA A 85 -10.45 0.55 -1.49
C ALA A 85 -9.25 1.43 -1.18
N PHE A 86 -8.25 1.40 -2.05
CA PHE A 86 -7.03 2.19 -1.88
C PHE A 86 -7.34 3.69 -1.91
N LEU A 87 -8.18 4.12 -2.83
CA LEU A 87 -8.57 5.52 -2.98
C LEU A 87 -9.31 6.04 -1.73
N GLN A 88 -10.16 5.21 -1.12
CA GLN A 88 -10.83 5.58 0.12
C GLN A 88 -9.83 5.81 1.25
N LEU A 89 -8.81 4.97 1.34
CA LEU A 89 -7.72 5.16 2.33
C LEU A 89 -6.97 6.47 2.05
N CYS A 90 -6.66 6.74 0.78
CA CYS A 90 -5.96 7.98 0.41
C CYS A 90 -6.75 9.22 0.79
N ARG A 91 -8.05 9.20 0.56
CA ARG A 91 -8.91 10.33 0.89
C ARG A 91 -9.01 10.55 2.39
N LYS A 92 -8.98 9.48 3.17
CA LYS A 92 -9.08 9.56 4.62
C LYS A 92 -7.78 9.97 5.28
N TYR A 93 -6.66 9.47 4.80
CA TYR A 93 -5.37 9.62 5.49
C TYR A 93 -4.33 10.44 4.76
N SER A 94 -4.55 10.78 3.50
CA SER A 94 -3.71 11.69 2.70
C SER A 94 -2.22 11.35 2.71
N PRO A 95 -1.81 10.22 2.09
CA PRO A 95 -0.40 9.87 2.04
C PRO A 95 0.40 10.85 1.18
N ASN A 96 1.68 11.04 1.54
CA ASN A 96 2.61 11.84 0.75
C ASN A 96 3.07 11.07 -0.49
N THR A 97 3.41 9.81 -0.32
CA THR A 97 3.99 8.97 -1.37
C THR A 97 3.39 7.57 -1.30
N ILE A 98 3.11 7.00 -2.46
CA ILE A 98 2.62 5.62 -2.57
C ILE A 98 3.59 4.85 -3.47
N LEU A 99 4.14 3.76 -2.95
CA LEU A 99 5.03 2.87 -3.68
C LEU A 99 4.28 1.58 -4.03
N VAL A 100 4.33 1.20 -5.29
CA VAL A 100 3.75 -0.07 -5.76
C VAL A 100 4.81 -0.84 -6.54
N GLY A 101 4.76 -2.16 -6.47
CA GLY A 101 5.72 -3.00 -7.18
C GLY A 101 5.51 -2.96 -8.69
N ALA A 102 6.57 -3.27 -9.45
CA ALA A 102 6.54 -3.31 -10.91
C ALA A 102 6.01 -4.66 -11.41
N THR A 103 4.92 -5.13 -10.81
CA THR A 103 4.18 -6.30 -11.27
C THR A 103 3.05 -5.84 -12.18
N ILE A 104 2.40 -6.76 -12.88
CA ILE A 104 1.25 -6.42 -13.73
C ILE A 104 0.17 -5.73 -12.90
N ASN A 105 -0.19 -6.33 -11.75
CA ASN A 105 -1.22 -5.75 -10.88
C ASN A 105 -0.77 -4.44 -10.24
N GLY A 106 0.49 -4.35 -9.82
CA GLY A 106 1.03 -3.13 -9.23
C GLY A 106 1.02 -1.96 -10.21
N ARG A 107 1.41 -2.21 -11.46
CA ARG A 107 1.37 -1.17 -12.51
C ARG A 107 -0.04 -0.73 -12.82
N ASP A 108 -0.97 -1.68 -12.88
CA ASP A 108 -2.38 -1.42 -13.14
C ASP A 108 -2.98 -0.56 -12.02
N LEU A 109 -2.76 -0.96 -10.78
CA LEU A 109 -3.23 -0.22 -9.61
C LEU A 109 -2.61 1.19 -9.54
N GLY A 110 -1.30 1.28 -9.76
CA GLY A 110 -0.59 2.55 -9.75
C GLY A 110 -1.13 3.52 -10.77
N SER A 111 -1.39 3.04 -12.00
CA SER A 111 -1.96 3.87 -13.07
C SER A 111 -3.36 4.36 -12.70
N LYS A 112 -4.19 3.50 -12.13
CA LYS A 112 -5.55 3.87 -11.72
C LYS A 112 -5.52 4.93 -10.63
N LEU A 113 -4.65 4.77 -9.64
CA LEU A 113 -4.52 5.74 -8.56
C LEU A 113 -4.01 7.08 -9.08
N ALA A 114 -3.03 7.08 -9.99
CA ALA A 114 -2.50 8.29 -10.58
C ALA A 114 -3.60 9.11 -11.29
N VAL A 115 -4.46 8.44 -12.04
CA VAL A 115 -5.59 9.11 -12.72
C VAL A 115 -6.61 9.62 -11.69
N SER A 116 -6.93 8.82 -10.69
CA SER A 116 -7.98 9.16 -9.72
C SER A 116 -7.59 10.25 -8.73
N LEU A 117 -6.29 10.39 -8.42
CA LEU A 117 -5.79 11.38 -7.46
C LEU A 117 -5.40 12.70 -8.11
N HIS A 118 -5.34 12.73 -9.42
CA HIS A 118 -5.08 13.93 -10.19
C HIS A 118 -6.33 14.39 -10.93
#